data_ea79bcb1204e26c5c9f24291f87471e0
#
_entry.id   ea79bcb1204e26c5c9f24291f87471e0
#
_cell.length_a   1.000
_cell.length_b   1.000
_cell.length_c   1.000
_cell.angle_alpha   90.00
_cell.angle_beta   90.00
_cell.angle_gamma   90.00
#
_symmetry.space_group_name_H-M   'P 1'
#
loop_
_entity.id
_entity.type
_entity.pdbx_description
1 polymer ?
#
loop_
_entity_poly.entity_id
_entity_poly.type
_entity_poly.pdbx_seq_one_letter_code
_entity_poly.pdbx_strand_id
1 'polypeptide(L)'
;MPEFLDAMIKGATVQSSKTNYGRRGTKDYLQLGYVPLNHHESVNHTLDYAFSDYCISQVAKKLGKDDIAQKYAQQAKNYRNIFDPVTGFMRAKDTDGNFRPDFLPTRWGRDYAEGSAWQTSWSVLHDFAGLISCYGSSEAFEKKLIKLCNQRPDFNVEGYGFEIHEMSELAALEFGQVAISNQPSFHYPYLFSYIGKPWMATPLLRQLMTETLTTVMKDIQVTKITVQLLPGTFSLALVFIQLLLLQTNMYSVFLFGTKLLSTYLLENN
;
A
#
# COMPACT_ATOMS: atom_id res chain seq x y z
N MET A 1 -28.27 7.11 -3.88
CA MET A 1 -27.02 7.67 -3.29
C MET A 1 -27.00 7.66 -1.76
N PRO A 2 -28.05 8.13 -0.99
CA PRO A 2 -28.06 7.94 0.47
C PRO A 2 -27.94 6.48 0.89
N GLU A 3 -28.70 5.59 0.26
CA GLU A 3 -28.66 4.14 0.51
C GLU A 3 -27.26 3.51 0.33
N PHE A 4 -26.46 4.03 -0.62
CA PHE A 4 -25.08 3.59 -0.82
C PHE A 4 -24.20 3.97 0.38
N LEU A 5 -24.31 5.21 0.89
CA LEU A 5 -23.59 5.62 2.09
C LEU A 5 -23.96 4.78 3.30
N ASP A 6 -25.26 4.50 3.48
CA ASP A 6 -25.76 3.67 4.58
C ASP A 6 -25.19 2.24 4.50
N ALA A 7 -25.11 1.67 3.30
CA ALA A 7 -24.48 0.37 3.06
C ALA A 7 -22.97 0.38 3.41
N MET A 8 -22.24 1.43 3.00
CA MET A 8 -20.83 1.58 3.36
C MET A 8 -20.64 1.68 4.88
N ILE A 9 -21.45 2.49 5.56
CA ILE A 9 -21.41 2.65 7.02
C ILE A 9 -21.75 1.32 7.71
N LYS A 10 -22.76 0.61 7.25
CA LYS A 10 -23.12 -0.72 7.78
C LYS A 10 -21.96 -1.69 7.65
N GLY A 11 -21.29 -1.74 6.48
CA GLY A 11 -20.12 -2.57 6.24
C GLY A 11 -18.93 -2.21 7.14
N ALA A 12 -18.80 -0.93 7.52
CA ALA A 12 -17.73 -0.44 8.38
C ALA A 12 -17.98 -0.61 9.88
N THR A 13 -19.25 -0.77 10.30
CA THR A 13 -19.62 -0.73 11.74
C THR A 13 -20.24 -2.00 12.27
N VAL A 14 -20.80 -2.84 11.40
CA VAL A 14 -21.50 -4.06 11.80
C VAL A 14 -20.61 -5.26 11.60
N GLN A 15 -20.31 -5.96 12.69
CA GLN A 15 -19.55 -7.22 12.64
C GLN A 15 -20.38 -8.29 11.92
N SER A 16 -19.82 -8.90 10.89
CA SER A 16 -20.45 -10.04 10.23
C SER A 16 -20.51 -11.26 11.16
N SER A 17 -21.61 -12.00 11.08
CA SER A 17 -21.73 -13.32 11.73
C SER A 17 -20.84 -14.39 11.08
N LYS A 18 -20.42 -14.16 9.84
CA LYS A 18 -19.51 -15.03 9.10
C LYS A 18 -18.10 -14.41 9.15
N THR A 19 -17.13 -15.15 9.67
CA THR A 19 -15.74 -14.67 9.88
C THR A 19 -15.03 -14.27 8.59
N ASN A 20 -15.48 -14.77 7.44
CA ASN A 20 -14.88 -14.50 6.13
C ASN A 20 -15.43 -13.24 5.43
N TYR A 21 -16.40 -12.56 6.03
CA TYR A 21 -17.07 -11.40 5.42
C TYR A 21 -16.98 -10.16 6.32
N GLY A 22 -16.89 -8.99 5.70
CA GLY A 22 -16.84 -7.72 6.41
C GLY A 22 -15.49 -7.47 7.11
N ARG A 23 -15.47 -6.45 7.96
CA ARG A 23 -14.27 -6.09 8.74
C ARG A 23 -14.05 -7.08 9.88
N ARG A 24 -12.86 -7.68 9.94
CA ARG A 24 -12.43 -8.50 11.08
C ARG A 24 -12.06 -7.58 12.23
N GLY A 25 -12.38 -7.97 13.46
CA GLY A 25 -12.08 -7.15 14.65
C GLY A 25 -12.74 -5.76 14.62
N THR A 26 -13.92 -5.64 14.00
CA THR A 26 -14.66 -4.36 13.86
C THR A 26 -14.85 -3.66 15.20
N LYS A 27 -15.22 -4.41 16.26
CA LYS A 27 -15.43 -3.86 17.59
C LYS A 27 -14.15 -3.26 18.16
N ASP A 28 -13.05 -3.98 18.05
CA ASP A 28 -11.75 -3.54 18.54
C ASP A 28 -11.27 -2.32 17.76
N TYR A 29 -11.38 -2.34 16.42
CA TYR A 29 -11.02 -1.20 15.58
C TYR A 29 -11.81 0.07 15.93
N LEU A 30 -13.10 -0.03 16.15
CA LEU A 30 -13.94 1.12 16.54
C LEU A 30 -13.61 1.66 17.92
N GLN A 31 -13.16 0.81 18.84
CA GLN A 31 -12.81 1.17 20.20
C GLN A 31 -11.38 1.69 20.35
N LEU A 32 -10.40 0.98 19.73
CA LEU A 32 -8.97 1.22 19.91
C LEU A 32 -8.38 2.12 18.82
N GLY A 33 -9.07 2.24 17.67
CA GLY A 33 -8.54 2.90 16.47
C GLY A 33 -7.51 2.05 15.72
N TYR A 34 -7.44 0.76 15.98
CA TYR A 34 -6.64 -0.22 15.24
C TYR A 34 -7.16 -1.64 15.50
N VAL A 35 -6.78 -2.58 14.65
CA VAL A 35 -7.05 -4.00 14.82
C VAL A 35 -5.90 -4.61 15.63
N PRO A 36 -6.14 -5.18 16.81
CA PRO A 36 -5.07 -5.70 17.66
C PRO A 36 -4.51 -7.04 17.15
N LEU A 37 -3.32 -7.39 17.62
CA LEU A 37 -2.48 -8.50 17.19
C LEU A 37 -3.06 -9.92 17.41
N ASN A 38 -4.16 -10.04 18.13
CA ASN A 38 -4.93 -11.28 18.27
C ASN A 38 -5.76 -11.60 17.01
N HIS A 39 -5.89 -10.65 16.09
CA HIS A 39 -6.43 -10.87 14.75
C HIS A 39 -5.28 -11.09 13.75
N HIS A 40 -5.43 -12.10 12.90
CA HIS A 40 -4.47 -12.34 11.82
C HIS A 40 -4.45 -11.15 10.85
N GLU A 41 -3.29 -10.78 10.30
CA GLU A 41 -3.11 -9.65 9.37
C GLU A 41 -3.58 -8.29 9.93
N SER A 42 -3.44 -8.10 11.23
CA SER A 42 -3.99 -6.93 11.95
C SER A 42 -3.49 -5.59 11.43
N VAL A 43 -2.26 -5.53 10.94
CA VAL A 43 -1.66 -4.32 10.36
C VAL A 43 -2.37 -3.96 9.05
N ASN A 44 -2.51 -4.93 8.12
CA ASN A 44 -3.22 -4.70 6.87
C ASN A 44 -4.68 -4.30 7.10
N HIS A 45 -5.38 -4.99 8.00
CA HIS A 45 -6.76 -4.64 8.33
C HIS A 45 -6.89 -3.20 8.83
N THR A 46 -5.95 -2.73 9.67
CA THR A 46 -5.97 -1.35 10.16
C THR A 46 -5.78 -0.34 9.03
N LEU A 47 -4.85 -0.61 8.10
CA LEU A 47 -4.58 0.26 6.94
C LEU A 47 -5.76 0.28 5.96
N ASP A 48 -6.32 -0.88 5.64
CA ASP A 48 -7.46 -1.03 4.73
C ASP A 48 -8.72 -0.36 5.28
N TYR A 49 -8.93 -0.45 6.61
CA TYR A 49 -10.09 0.19 7.24
C TYR A 49 -9.92 1.72 7.27
N ALA A 50 -8.70 2.21 7.52
CA ALA A 50 -8.41 3.64 7.43
C ALA A 50 -8.66 4.19 6.01
N PHE A 51 -8.24 3.44 4.96
CA PHE A 51 -8.53 3.80 3.57
C PHE A 51 -10.03 3.77 3.26
N SER A 52 -10.76 2.72 3.68
CA SER A 52 -12.20 2.65 3.45
C SER A 52 -12.98 3.69 4.25
N ASP A 53 -12.51 4.08 5.44
CA ASP A 53 -13.06 5.20 6.21
C ASP A 53 -12.85 6.54 5.47
N TYR A 54 -11.69 6.74 4.84
CA TYR A 54 -11.49 7.88 3.94
C TYR A 54 -12.52 7.90 2.80
N CYS A 55 -12.76 6.78 2.15
CA CYS A 55 -13.75 6.68 1.08
C CYS A 55 -15.17 7.05 1.58
N ILE A 56 -15.57 6.57 2.76
CA ILE A 56 -16.85 6.93 3.39
C ILE A 56 -16.90 8.45 3.63
N SER A 57 -15.84 9.05 4.15
CA SER A 57 -15.76 10.48 4.41
C SER A 57 -15.98 11.30 3.13
N GLN A 58 -15.38 10.89 2.01
CA GLN A 58 -15.52 11.58 0.72
C GLN A 58 -16.95 11.49 0.16
N VAL A 59 -17.57 10.32 0.26
CA VAL A 59 -18.97 10.12 -0.16
C VAL A 59 -19.92 10.96 0.71
N ALA A 60 -19.73 10.91 2.04
CA ALA A 60 -20.53 11.70 2.98
C ALA A 60 -20.42 13.20 2.70
N LYS A 61 -19.20 13.69 2.46
CA LYS A 61 -18.95 15.10 2.10
C LYS A 61 -19.70 15.52 0.84
N LYS A 62 -19.65 14.69 -0.22
CA LYS A 62 -20.39 14.95 -1.48
C LYS A 62 -21.89 14.96 -1.30
N LEU A 63 -22.42 14.26 -0.28
CA LEU A 63 -23.84 14.23 0.05
C LEU A 63 -24.26 15.28 1.07
N GLY A 64 -23.36 16.19 1.48
CA GLY A 64 -23.63 17.22 2.50
C GLY A 64 -23.88 16.65 3.89
N LYS A 65 -23.32 15.46 4.21
CA LYS A 65 -23.41 14.82 5.52
C LYS A 65 -22.14 15.12 6.34
N ASP A 66 -21.98 16.37 6.74
CA ASP A 66 -20.73 16.90 7.30
C ASP A 66 -20.29 16.17 8.59
N ASP A 67 -21.21 15.86 9.50
CA ASP A 67 -20.89 15.13 10.74
C ASP A 67 -20.30 13.73 10.45
N ILE A 68 -20.91 13.03 9.48
CA ILE A 68 -20.43 11.72 9.04
C ILE A 68 -19.08 11.87 8.35
N ALA A 69 -18.95 12.86 7.47
CA ALA A 69 -17.70 13.14 6.76
C ALA A 69 -16.54 13.42 7.72
N GLN A 70 -16.77 14.25 8.73
CA GLN A 70 -15.77 14.60 9.74
C GLN A 70 -15.38 13.38 10.60
N LYS A 71 -16.36 12.60 11.07
CA LYS A 71 -16.13 11.37 11.83
C LYS A 71 -15.20 10.41 11.07
N TYR A 72 -15.55 10.08 9.83
CA TYR A 72 -14.79 9.12 9.03
C TYR A 72 -13.46 9.70 8.52
N ALA A 73 -13.34 11.00 8.32
CA ALA A 73 -12.07 11.66 8.04
C ALA A 73 -11.09 11.57 9.22
N GLN A 74 -11.61 11.54 10.46
CA GLN A 74 -10.78 11.30 11.65
C GLN A 74 -10.36 9.83 11.73
N GLN A 75 -11.27 8.88 11.50
CA GLN A 75 -10.98 7.45 11.50
C GLN A 75 -10.00 7.07 10.37
N ALA A 76 -10.03 7.76 9.25
CA ALA A 76 -9.05 7.58 8.16
C ALA A 76 -7.59 7.83 8.60
N LYS A 77 -7.36 8.46 9.74
CA LYS A 77 -6.02 8.68 10.31
C LYS A 77 -5.58 7.57 11.28
N ASN A 78 -6.38 6.54 11.46
CA ASN A 78 -6.12 5.45 12.40
C ASN A 78 -4.84 4.65 12.09
N TYR A 79 -4.35 4.68 10.85
CA TYR A 79 -3.05 4.11 10.49
C TYR A 79 -1.90 4.64 11.36
N ARG A 80 -2.03 5.88 11.91
CA ARG A 80 -1.02 6.49 12.78
C ARG A 80 -0.87 5.76 14.11
N ASN A 81 -1.92 5.09 14.57
CA ASN A 81 -1.92 4.37 15.85
C ASN A 81 -1.00 3.14 15.83
N ILE A 82 -0.71 2.61 14.65
CA ILE A 82 0.17 1.44 14.46
C ILE A 82 1.55 1.79 13.90
N PHE A 83 1.82 3.07 13.64
CA PHE A 83 3.16 3.51 13.22
C PHE A 83 4.09 3.55 14.44
N ASP A 84 5.23 2.86 14.31
CA ASP A 84 6.30 2.90 15.30
C ASP A 84 7.42 3.85 14.84
N PRO A 85 7.57 5.02 15.46
CA PRO A 85 8.58 6.00 15.05
C PRO A 85 10.02 5.54 15.32
N VAL A 86 10.23 4.57 16.21
CA VAL A 86 11.55 4.04 16.52
C VAL A 86 12.08 3.17 15.38
N THR A 87 11.22 2.31 14.83
CA THR A 87 11.60 1.39 13.75
C THR A 87 11.28 1.96 12.36
N GLY A 88 10.36 2.93 12.28
CA GLY A 88 9.83 3.48 11.04
C GLY A 88 9.01 2.46 10.24
N PHE A 89 8.20 1.65 10.93
CA PHE A 89 7.31 0.67 10.34
C PHE A 89 5.91 0.70 10.94
N MET A 90 4.92 0.28 10.18
CA MET A 90 3.60 -0.09 10.69
C MET A 90 3.73 -1.43 11.41
N ARG A 91 3.34 -1.50 12.70
CA ARG A 91 3.53 -2.67 13.55
C ARG A 91 2.25 -3.05 14.27
N ALA A 92 2.07 -4.35 14.48
CA ALA A 92 0.96 -4.86 15.26
C ALA A 92 1.10 -4.48 16.75
N LYS A 93 -0.04 -4.13 17.36
CA LYS A 93 -0.17 -3.82 18.78
C LYS A 93 -1.13 -4.79 19.46
N ASP A 94 -0.92 -5.02 20.76
CA ASP A 94 -1.89 -5.68 21.62
C ASP A 94 -3.05 -4.73 22.00
N THR A 95 -4.03 -5.23 22.76
CA THR A 95 -5.18 -4.44 23.24
C THR A 95 -4.80 -3.35 24.22
N ASP A 96 -3.63 -3.42 24.84
CA ASP A 96 -3.11 -2.45 25.80
C ASP A 96 -2.26 -1.35 25.12
N GLY A 97 -2.08 -1.46 23.79
CA GLY A 97 -1.35 -0.47 22.98
C GLY A 97 0.15 -0.74 22.88
N ASN A 98 0.66 -1.87 23.36
CA ASN A 98 2.07 -2.22 23.24
C ASN A 98 2.36 -2.86 21.89
N PHE A 99 3.46 -2.47 21.26
CA PHE A 99 3.92 -3.12 20.03
C PHE A 99 4.38 -4.56 20.31
N ARG A 100 4.11 -5.46 19.36
CA ARG A 100 4.60 -6.84 19.42
C ARG A 100 6.12 -6.87 19.68
N PRO A 101 6.62 -7.57 20.71
CA PRO A 101 8.03 -7.50 21.09
C PRO A 101 8.98 -8.21 20.09
N ASP A 102 8.57 -9.34 19.51
CA ASP A 102 9.36 -10.16 18.58
C ASP A 102 9.26 -9.63 17.13
N PHE A 103 9.50 -8.34 16.93
CA PHE A 103 9.40 -7.70 15.63
C PHE A 103 10.59 -8.03 14.73
N LEU A 104 10.31 -8.62 13.56
CA LEU A 104 11.26 -8.85 12.49
C LEU A 104 10.70 -8.21 11.20
N PRO A 105 11.32 -7.14 10.66
CA PRO A 105 10.75 -6.40 9.53
C PRO A 105 10.67 -7.17 8.22
N THR A 106 11.40 -8.28 8.09
CA THR A 106 11.38 -9.19 6.93
C THR A 106 10.48 -10.42 7.14
N ARG A 107 9.76 -10.53 8.26
CA ARG A 107 8.82 -11.63 8.49
C ARG A 107 7.56 -11.39 7.68
N TRP A 108 7.26 -12.30 6.76
CA TRP A 108 6.06 -12.31 5.95
C TRP A 108 4.91 -13.01 6.67
N GLY A 109 3.69 -12.51 6.46
CA GLY A 109 2.50 -13.08 7.07
C GLY A 109 2.32 -12.67 8.54
N ARG A 110 1.54 -13.43 9.27
CA ARG A 110 1.15 -13.22 10.68
C ARG A 110 0.40 -11.89 10.90
N ASP A 111 1.12 -10.78 10.95
CA ASP A 111 0.57 -9.43 11.14
C ASP A 111 0.30 -8.73 9.78
N TYR A 112 0.83 -9.28 8.70
CA TYR A 112 0.82 -8.72 7.35
C TYR A 112 0.21 -9.70 6.34
N ALA A 113 -0.51 -9.15 5.35
CA ALA A 113 -1.06 -9.92 4.24
C ALA A 113 -0.12 -9.81 3.03
N GLU A 114 0.26 -10.93 2.43
CA GLU A 114 1.08 -11.03 1.21
C GLU A 114 2.31 -10.11 1.23
N GLY A 115 2.93 -9.98 2.40
CA GLY A 115 4.07 -9.11 2.60
C GLY A 115 4.64 -9.15 4.00
N SER A 116 5.58 -8.26 4.25
CA SER A 116 6.20 -7.99 5.54
C SER A 116 6.01 -6.51 5.93
N ALA A 117 6.65 -6.07 7.00
CA ALA A 117 6.64 -4.66 7.38
C ALA A 117 7.23 -3.76 6.28
N TRP A 118 8.20 -4.26 5.49
CA TRP A 118 8.78 -3.53 4.38
C TRP A 118 7.78 -3.20 3.28
N GLN A 119 6.92 -4.16 2.91
CA GLN A 119 5.91 -3.95 1.88
C GLN A 119 4.71 -3.16 2.43
N THR A 120 4.22 -3.52 3.60
CA THR A 120 2.93 -3.01 4.09
C THR A 120 2.98 -1.56 4.59
N SER A 121 4.14 -1.09 5.13
CA SER A 121 4.21 0.23 5.79
C SER A 121 3.95 1.43 4.87
N TRP A 122 3.86 1.24 3.56
CA TRP A 122 3.61 2.30 2.58
C TRP A 122 2.14 2.37 2.13
N SER A 123 1.29 1.46 2.60
CA SER A 123 -0.10 1.30 2.13
C SER A 123 -1.06 2.32 2.76
N VAL A 124 -0.68 3.61 2.75
CA VAL A 124 -1.50 4.74 3.18
C VAL A 124 -1.85 5.60 1.96
N LEU A 125 -2.56 5.00 1.00
CA LEU A 125 -2.80 5.58 -0.33
C LEU A 125 -3.62 6.88 -0.31
N HIS A 126 -4.36 7.13 0.75
CA HIS A 126 -5.24 8.28 0.91
C HIS A 126 -4.59 9.48 1.61
N ASP A 127 -3.43 9.31 2.25
CA ASP A 127 -2.79 10.36 3.04
C ASP A 127 -1.25 10.23 3.05
N PHE A 128 -0.62 10.38 1.89
CA PHE A 128 0.85 10.35 1.81
C PHE A 128 1.51 11.48 2.60
N ALA A 129 0.90 12.67 2.66
CA ALA A 129 1.40 13.76 3.47
C ALA A 129 1.41 13.40 4.97
N GLY A 130 0.34 12.75 5.43
CA GLY A 130 0.25 12.22 6.79
C GLY A 130 1.25 11.10 7.06
N LEU A 131 1.46 10.20 6.10
CA LEU A 131 2.49 9.16 6.21
C LEU A 131 3.89 9.77 6.32
N ILE A 132 4.23 10.73 5.46
CA ILE A 132 5.52 11.44 5.52
C ILE A 132 5.70 12.10 6.90
N SER A 133 4.65 12.71 7.44
CA SER A 133 4.69 13.34 8.76
C SER A 133 4.97 12.35 9.91
N CYS A 134 4.61 11.08 9.76
CA CYS A 134 4.94 10.04 10.73
C CYS A 134 6.45 9.81 10.86
N TYR A 135 7.21 10.04 9.80
CA TYR A 135 8.68 9.93 9.80
C TYR A 135 9.38 11.19 10.36
N GLY A 136 8.62 12.23 10.70
CA GLY A 136 9.13 13.47 11.26
C GLY A 136 9.65 14.46 10.23
N SER A 137 10.20 14.02 9.10
CA SER A 137 10.65 14.89 8.00
C SER A 137 10.63 14.16 6.66
N SER A 138 10.64 14.94 5.56
CA SER A 138 10.76 14.43 4.20
C SER A 138 12.09 13.70 3.98
N GLU A 139 13.17 14.14 4.61
CA GLU A 139 14.50 13.54 4.53
C GLU A 139 14.53 12.17 5.22
N ALA A 140 13.88 12.04 6.37
CA ALA A 140 13.78 10.75 7.07
C ALA A 140 12.94 9.74 6.26
N PHE A 141 11.84 10.20 5.69
CA PHE A 141 11.00 9.42 4.79
C PHE A 141 11.80 8.98 3.55
N GLU A 142 12.52 9.90 2.89
CA GLU A 142 13.38 9.61 1.74
C GLU A 142 14.43 8.54 2.06
N LYS A 143 15.16 8.70 3.18
CA LYS A 143 16.15 7.71 3.61
C LYS A 143 15.54 6.32 3.78
N LYS A 144 14.33 6.24 4.34
CA LYS A 144 13.64 4.97 4.51
C LYS A 144 13.22 4.38 3.17
N LEU A 145 12.75 5.22 2.23
CA LEU A 145 12.35 4.80 0.88
C LEU A 145 13.55 4.34 0.04
N ILE A 146 14.69 5.05 0.12
CA ILE A 146 15.94 4.62 -0.48
C ILE A 146 16.39 3.27 0.11
N LYS A 147 16.27 3.11 1.44
CA LYS A 147 16.61 1.86 2.10
C LYS A 147 15.72 0.72 1.61
N LEU A 148 14.43 0.93 1.41
CA LEU A 148 13.52 -0.06 0.80
C LEU A 148 14.07 -0.55 -0.54
N CYS A 149 14.50 0.36 -1.42
CA CYS A 149 14.98 0.02 -2.76
C CYS A 149 16.37 -0.66 -2.77
N ASN A 150 17.19 -0.46 -1.74
CA ASN A 150 18.57 -0.96 -1.69
C ASN A 150 18.80 -2.03 -0.60
N GLN A 151 17.79 -2.33 0.20
CA GLN A 151 17.87 -3.39 1.21
C GLN A 151 17.97 -4.75 0.51
N ARG A 152 18.75 -5.67 1.06
CA ARG A 152 18.76 -7.06 0.56
C ARG A 152 17.35 -7.61 0.51
N PRO A 153 16.98 -8.38 -0.54
CA PRO A 153 15.66 -8.96 -0.68
C PRO A 153 15.46 -10.20 0.21
N ASP A 154 15.94 -10.12 1.46
CA ASP A 154 15.81 -11.18 2.45
C ASP A 154 14.34 -11.26 2.92
N PHE A 155 13.85 -12.47 3.12
CA PHE A 155 12.54 -12.73 3.69
C PHE A 155 12.60 -13.81 4.77
N ASN A 156 11.64 -13.78 5.69
CA ASN A 156 11.47 -14.78 6.73
C ASN A 156 10.06 -15.38 6.62
N VAL A 157 9.99 -16.70 6.55
CA VAL A 157 8.75 -17.46 6.29
C VAL A 157 7.92 -17.76 7.53
N GLU A 158 8.42 -17.45 8.75
CA GLU A 158 7.79 -17.87 10.01
C GLU A 158 6.31 -17.47 10.14
N GLY A 159 5.88 -16.38 9.53
CA GLY A 159 4.49 -15.93 9.62
C GLY A 159 3.51 -16.78 8.83
N TYR A 160 3.95 -17.37 7.71
CA TYR A 160 3.19 -18.34 6.91
C TYR A 160 3.54 -19.79 7.26
N GLY A 161 4.76 -20.03 7.75
CA GLY A 161 5.29 -21.38 7.95
C GLY A 161 5.82 -22.06 6.69
N PHE A 162 5.72 -21.40 5.54
CA PHE A 162 6.21 -21.86 4.23
C PHE A 162 6.47 -20.66 3.32
N GLU A 163 7.21 -20.88 2.24
CA GLU A 163 7.50 -19.89 1.22
C GLU A 163 6.30 -19.74 0.26
N ILE A 164 5.86 -18.52 0.01
CA ILE A 164 4.88 -18.19 -1.02
C ILE A 164 5.58 -17.57 -2.22
N HIS A 165 4.95 -17.57 -3.39
CA HIS A 165 5.61 -17.19 -4.65
C HIS A 165 6.11 -15.74 -4.66
N GLU A 166 5.44 -14.82 -3.97
CA GLU A 166 5.86 -13.42 -3.87
C GLU A 166 7.20 -13.25 -3.15
N MET A 167 7.55 -14.16 -2.23
CA MET A 167 8.87 -14.16 -1.56
C MET A 167 9.97 -14.57 -2.53
N SER A 168 9.74 -15.64 -3.30
CA SER A 168 10.69 -16.11 -4.33
C SER A 168 10.89 -15.07 -5.41
N GLU A 169 9.79 -14.44 -5.84
CA GLU A 169 9.81 -13.36 -6.84
C GLU A 169 10.56 -12.13 -6.33
N LEU A 170 10.34 -11.71 -5.08
CA LEU A 170 11.10 -10.63 -4.43
C LEU A 170 12.60 -10.92 -4.46
N ALA A 171 13.00 -12.15 -4.09
CA ALA A 171 14.40 -12.55 -4.05
C ALA A 171 15.03 -12.61 -5.46
N ALA A 172 14.27 -13.10 -6.45
CA ALA A 172 14.74 -13.23 -7.83
C ALA A 172 14.95 -11.90 -8.54
N LEU A 173 14.19 -10.86 -8.15
CA LEU A 173 14.26 -9.54 -8.77
C LEU A 173 15.45 -8.71 -8.30
N GLU A 174 16.05 -9.03 -7.15
CA GLU A 174 17.18 -8.31 -6.54
C GLU A 174 16.95 -6.78 -6.44
N PHE A 175 15.70 -6.34 -6.40
CA PHE A 175 15.31 -4.93 -6.38
C PHE A 175 14.94 -4.48 -4.94
N GLY A 176 15.84 -4.71 -4.01
CA GLY A 176 15.63 -4.37 -2.61
C GLY A 176 14.44 -5.14 -2.01
N GLN A 177 13.67 -4.44 -1.21
CA GLN A 177 12.43 -4.95 -0.61
C GLN A 177 11.18 -4.52 -1.41
N VAL A 178 11.35 -4.13 -2.68
CA VAL A 178 10.25 -3.76 -3.58
C VAL A 178 9.68 -5.01 -4.22
N ALA A 179 8.60 -5.54 -3.67
CA ALA A 179 7.89 -6.71 -4.19
C ALA A 179 7.01 -6.32 -5.39
N ILE A 180 7.64 -5.88 -6.50
CA ILE A 180 6.92 -5.32 -7.66
C ILE A 180 6.05 -6.34 -8.40
N SER A 181 6.24 -7.62 -8.18
CA SER A 181 5.36 -8.67 -8.68
C SER A 181 3.98 -8.66 -8.01
N ASN A 182 3.87 -8.04 -6.83
CA ASN A 182 2.62 -7.89 -6.11
C ASN A 182 2.08 -6.44 -6.18
N GLN A 183 0.80 -6.28 -6.50
CA GLN A 183 0.12 -5.00 -6.72
C GLN A 183 0.30 -3.98 -5.58
N PRO A 184 0.31 -4.34 -4.29
CA PRO A 184 0.53 -3.39 -3.20
C PRO A 184 1.81 -2.57 -3.32
N SER A 185 2.81 -3.04 -4.08
CA SER A 185 4.11 -2.37 -4.23
C SER A 185 4.18 -1.37 -5.39
N PHE A 186 3.19 -1.31 -6.27
CA PHE A 186 3.24 -0.53 -7.50
C PHE A 186 3.40 0.98 -7.30
N HIS A 187 2.99 1.51 -6.16
CA HIS A 187 3.06 2.94 -5.88
C HIS A 187 4.40 3.41 -5.29
N TYR A 188 5.30 2.51 -4.84
CA TYR A 188 6.52 2.90 -4.12
C TYR A 188 7.43 3.85 -4.91
N PRO A 189 7.74 3.64 -6.19
CA PRO A 189 8.60 4.57 -6.94
C PRO A 189 8.02 5.98 -7.01
N TYR A 190 6.70 6.09 -7.01
CA TYR A 190 6.01 7.39 -7.09
C TYR A 190 6.02 8.19 -5.78
N LEU A 191 6.33 7.54 -4.65
CA LEU A 191 6.41 8.20 -3.34
C LEU A 191 7.48 9.31 -3.31
N PHE A 192 8.53 9.21 -4.16
CA PHE A 192 9.50 10.27 -4.31
C PHE A 192 8.90 11.58 -4.82
N SER A 193 7.82 11.53 -5.61
CA SER A 193 7.12 12.72 -6.10
C SER A 193 6.45 13.50 -4.97
N TYR A 194 5.98 12.83 -3.93
CA TYR A 194 5.33 13.47 -2.77
C TYR A 194 6.31 14.20 -1.85
N ILE A 195 7.60 13.94 -1.97
CA ILE A 195 8.67 14.68 -1.27
C ILE A 195 9.40 15.66 -2.20
N GLY A 196 8.80 15.99 -3.36
CA GLY A 196 9.33 16.96 -4.30
C GLY A 196 10.55 16.47 -5.12
N LYS A 197 10.79 15.14 -5.20
CA LYS A 197 11.93 14.53 -5.91
C LYS A 197 11.47 13.54 -7.01
N PRO A 198 10.60 13.96 -7.96
CA PRO A 198 10.07 13.06 -8.98
C PRO A 198 11.15 12.45 -9.89
N TRP A 199 12.30 13.13 -10.03
CA TRP A 199 13.43 12.62 -10.82
C TRP A 199 14.01 11.32 -10.26
N MET A 200 13.85 11.02 -8.97
CA MET A 200 14.29 9.77 -8.35
C MET A 200 13.40 8.58 -8.73
N ALA A 201 12.14 8.84 -9.05
CA ALA A 201 11.22 7.79 -9.52
C ALA A 201 11.59 7.27 -10.92
N THR A 202 12.07 8.14 -11.79
CA THR A 202 12.34 7.82 -13.22
C THR A 202 13.35 6.67 -13.41
N PRO A 203 14.55 6.68 -12.80
CA PRO A 203 15.49 5.57 -12.95
C PRO A 203 14.96 4.27 -12.34
N LEU A 204 14.26 4.33 -11.22
CA LEU A 204 13.65 3.16 -10.58
C LEU A 204 12.59 2.52 -11.49
N LEU A 205 11.70 3.34 -12.04
CA LEU A 205 10.66 2.87 -12.96
C LEU A 205 11.27 2.29 -14.24
N ARG A 206 12.31 2.93 -14.79
CA ARG A 206 13.01 2.42 -15.97
C ARG A 206 13.64 1.06 -15.67
N GLN A 207 14.35 0.93 -14.56
CA GLN A 207 14.94 -0.33 -14.13
C GLN A 207 13.88 -1.42 -13.96
N LEU A 208 12.79 -1.12 -13.24
CA LEU A 208 11.66 -2.04 -13.08
C LEU A 208 11.06 -2.48 -14.42
N MET A 209 10.90 -1.58 -15.36
CA MET A 209 10.30 -1.90 -16.66
C MET A 209 11.24 -2.66 -17.58
N THR A 210 12.53 -2.35 -17.59
CA THR A 210 13.48 -2.93 -18.56
C THR A 210 14.16 -4.21 -18.06
N GLU A 211 14.56 -4.24 -16.80
CA GLU A 211 15.32 -5.37 -16.25
C GLU A 211 14.41 -6.37 -15.54
N THR A 212 13.54 -5.87 -14.68
CA THR A 212 12.73 -6.70 -13.79
C THR A 212 11.60 -7.40 -14.55
N LEU A 213 10.78 -6.67 -15.30
CA LEU A 213 9.66 -7.26 -16.03
C LEU A 213 10.14 -8.18 -17.16
N THR A 214 11.29 -7.88 -17.79
CA THR A 214 11.85 -8.72 -18.85
C THR A 214 12.40 -10.03 -18.29
N THR A 215 13.02 -10.01 -17.14
CA THR A 215 13.56 -11.22 -16.48
C THR A 215 12.43 -12.10 -15.94
N VAL A 216 11.46 -11.52 -15.24
CA VAL A 216 10.27 -12.24 -14.73
C VAL A 216 9.50 -12.91 -15.88
N MET A 217 9.36 -12.24 -17.03
CA MET A 217 8.65 -12.81 -18.18
C MET A 217 9.41 -13.94 -18.88
N LYS A 218 10.74 -14.03 -18.74
CA LYS A 218 11.54 -15.09 -19.35
C LYS A 218 11.67 -16.35 -18.49
N ASP A 219 11.80 -16.19 -17.17
CA ASP A 219 12.27 -17.26 -16.29
C ASP A 219 11.19 -17.80 -15.35
N ILE A 220 10.11 -17.05 -15.12
CA ILE A 220 9.01 -17.50 -14.25
C ILE A 220 7.83 -17.89 -15.15
N GLN A 221 7.40 -19.14 -15.07
CA GLN A 221 6.10 -19.57 -15.62
C GLN A 221 4.95 -18.90 -14.84
N VAL A 222 4.80 -17.61 -15.05
CA VAL A 222 3.75 -16.81 -14.39
C VAL A 222 2.43 -17.05 -15.10
N THR A 223 1.75 -18.12 -14.70
CA THR A 223 0.54 -18.62 -15.36
C THR A 223 -0.69 -17.73 -15.21
N LYS A 224 -0.70 -16.77 -14.29
CA LYS A 224 -1.87 -15.89 -14.09
C LYS A 224 -1.54 -14.40 -13.98
N ILE A 225 -0.39 -14.04 -13.45
CA ILE A 225 0.00 -12.63 -13.26
C ILE A 225 0.50 -12.02 -14.56
N THR A 226 1.08 -12.80 -15.48
CA THR A 226 1.56 -12.31 -16.78
C THR A 226 0.44 -11.73 -17.64
N VAL A 227 -0.76 -12.27 -17.59
CA VAL A 227 -1.94 -11.71 -18.28
C VAL A 227 -2.41 -10.40 -17.60
N GLN A 228 -2.12 -10.20 -16.33
CA GLN A 228 -2.40 -8.95 -15.63
C GLN A 228 -1.24 -7.95 -15.68
N LEU A 229 0.01 -8.37 -15.94
CA LEU A 229 1.17 -7.50 -16.02
C LEU A 229 1.41 -6.91 -17.44
N LEU A 230 0.93 -7.51 -18.52
CA LEU A 230 0.87 -6.85 -19.81
C LEU A 230 -0.16 -5.69 -19.84
N PRO A 231 -1.34 -5.83 -19.22
CA PRO A 231 -2.13 -4.68 -18.78
C PRO A 231 -1.50 -3.96 -17.59
N GLY A 232 -0.57 -4.55 -16.83
CA GLY A 232 0.07 -4.01 -15.63
C GLY A 232 1.03 -2.86 -15.92
N THR A 233 1.76 -2.83 -17.05
CA THR A 233 2.41 -1.61 -17.53
C THR A 233 1.37 -0.54 -17.87
N PHE A 234 0.24 -0.96 -18.40
CA PHE A 234 -0.92 -0.10 -18.65
C PHE A 234 -1.63 0.22 -17.31
N SER A 235 -1.73 -0.72 -16.37
CA SER A 235 -2.30 -0.52 -15.03
C SER A 235 -1.37 0.25 -14.10
N LEU A 236 -0.05 0.09 -14.18
CA LEU A 236 0.93 0.97 -13.52
C LEU A 236 0.75 2.41 -14.00
N ALA A 237 0.59 2.62 -15.31
CA ALA A 237 0.29 3.93 -15.86
C ALA A 237 -1.11 4.42 -15.44
N LEU A 238 -2.12 3.55 -15.40
CA LEU A 238 -3.49 3.88 -15.02
C LEU A 238 -3.65 4.09 -13.50
N VAL A 239 -3.02 3.29 -12.64
CA VAL A 239 -3.00 3.50 -11.19
C VAL A 239 -2.25 4.79 -10.87
N PHE A 240 -1.19 5.08 -11.60
CA PHE A 240 -0.48 6.35 -11.52
C PHE A 240 -1.36 7.53 -11.95
N ILE A 241 -2.04 7.43 -13.09
CA ILE A 241 -3.00 8.42 -13.57
C ILE A 241 -4.14 8.57 -12.55
N GLN A 242 -4.62 7.50 -11.96
CA GLN A 242 -5.71 7.52 -10.97
C GLN A 242 -5.27 8.13 -9.63
N LEU A 243 -4.06 7.84 -9.15
CA LEU A 243 -3.47 8.48 -7.97
C LEU A 243 -3.20 9.97 -8.20
N LEU A 244 -2.81 10.35 -9.41
CA LEU A 244 -2.59 11.74 -9.78
C LEU A 244 -3.89 12.53 -10.00
N LEU A 245 -4.90 11.94 -10.62
CA LEU A 245 -6.21 12.54 -10.81
C LEU A 245 -6.97 12.73 -9.49
N LEU A 246 -6.70 11.89 -8.49
CA LEU A 246 -7.25 12.06 -7.14
C LEU A 246 -6.62 13.22 -6.35
N GLN A 247 -5.43 13.69 -6.74
CA GLN A 247 -4.70 14.73 -6.01
C GLN A 247 -4.52 16.06 -6.77
N THR A 248 -5.22 16.28 -7.89
CA THR A 248 -5.29 17.57 -8.62
C THR A 248 -4.00 18.39 -8.65
N ASN A 249 -3.43 18.57 -9.83
CA ASN A 249 -2.46 19.59 -10.27
C ASN A 249 -1.15 19.10 -10.91
N MET A 250 -1.11 17.92 -11.52
CA MET A 250 0.12 17.51 -12.23
C MET A 250 -0.10 17.27 -13.75
N TYR A 251 -0.31 18.34 -14.49
CA TYR A 251 -0.31 18.32 -15.97
C TYR A 251 0.99 17.79 -16.60
N SER A 252 2.12 17.92 -15.90
CA SER A 252 3.43 17.48 -16.39
C SER A 252 3.59 15.96 -16.49
N VAL A 253 2.86 15.19 -15.66
CA VAL A 253 2.97 13.72 -15.65
C VAL A 253 2.09 13.09 -16.72
N PHE A 254 0.97 13.73 -17.08
CA PHE A 254 0.13 13.32 -18.19
C PHE A 254 0.90 13.39 -19.52
N LEU A 255 1.68 14.45 -19.73
CA LEU A 255 2.54 14.61 -20.90
C LEU A 255 3.67 13.57 -20.95
N PHE A 256 4.18 13.11 -19.82
CA PHE A 256 5.21 12.09 -19.76
C PHE A 256 4.65 10.68 -20.05
N GLY A 257 3.48 10.36 -19.51
CA GLY A 257 2.79 9.09 -19.76
C GLY A 257 2.34 8.94 -21.23
N THR A 258 1.82 10.01 -21.84
CA THR A 258 1.42 10.01 -23.25
C THR A 258 2.64 9.92 -24.18
N LYS A 259 3.77 10.51 -23.83
CA LYS A 259 5.01 10.44 -24.60
C LYS A 259 5.63 9.03 -24.54
N LEU A 260 5.61 8.37 -23.38
CA LEU A 260 6.03 6.97 -23.23
C LEU A 260 5.14 6.02 -24.05
N LEU A 261 3.83 6.23 -24.02
CA LEU A 261 2.88 5.43 -24.78
C LEU A 261 3.06 5.61 -26.28
N SER A 262 3.29 6.84 -26.74
CA SER A 262 3.54 7.13 -28.17
C SER A 262 4.85 6.54 -28.65
N THR A 263 5.91 6.58 -27.84
CA THR A 263 7.21 5.98 -28.19
C THR A 263 7.11 4.45 -28.25
N TYR A 264 6.43 3.83 -27.27
CA TYR A 264 6.21 2.38 -27.26
C TYR A 264 5.39 1.88 -28.46
N LEU A 265 4.35 2.63 -28.84
CA LEU A 265 3.50 2.29 -29.99
C LEU A 265 4.21 2.54 -31.35
N LEU A 266 5.19 3.45 -31.42
CA LEU A 266 5.98 3.72 -32.61
C LEU A 266 7.15 2.74 -32.79
N GLU A 267 7.66 2.14 -31.71
CA GLU A 267 8.78 1.18 -31.77
C GLU A 267 8.31 -0.28 -31.96
N ASN A 268 7.01 -0.57 -31.82
CA ASN A 268 6.46 -1.92 -31.91
C ASN A 268 5.38 -2.07 -32.98
N ASN A 269 5.26 -1.12 -33.92
CA ASN A 269 4.61 -1.23 -35.24
C ASN A 269 5.64 -1.11 -36.34
#